data_518df97abf10f2f3b250738ddc07cd2a
#
_entry.id   518df97abf10f2f3b250738ddc07cd2a
#
_cell.length_a   1.000
_cell.length_b   1.000
_cell.length_c   1.000
_cell.angle_alpha   90.00
_cell.angle_beta   90.00
_cell.angle_gamma   90.00
#
_symmetry.space_group_name_H-M   'P 1'
#
loop_
_entity.id
_entity.type
_entity.pdbx_description
1 polymer ?
#
loop_
_entity_poly.entity_id
_entity_poly.type
_entity_poly.pdbx_seq_one_letter_code
_entity_poly.pdbx_strand_id
1 'polypeptide(L)'
;MNLGNTKETGMLTPKKCPNCARINEVLTRVGDRWSVLIIISLAEYETLRFNELKRNLGISQRMLSLVLKKLERDGLVNRNYHQTIPPKVEYSLSKMGKSFHEPASALGTWALDNLEGIDQARAKYDTAAK
;
A
#
# COMPACT_ATOMS: atom_id res chain seq x y z
N MET A 1 -19.82 17.42 16.89
CA MET A 1 -19.32 16.83 16.56
C MET A 1 -19.38 16.48 16.46
N ASN A 2 -19.08 16.59 16.43
CA ASN A 2 -18.65 15.96 16.03
C ASN A 2 -18.55 15.68 15.68
N LEU A 3 -18.24 16.01 15.69
CA LEU A 3 -17.76 15.53 15.20
C LEU A 3 -17.67 15.45 15.22
N GLY A 4 -17.86 15.98 15.48
CA GLY A 4 -17.30 15.58 15.26
C GLY A 4 -16.98 15.66 15.43
N ASN A 5 -16.90 15.96 15.61
CA ASN A 5 -16.23 15.68 15.72
C ASN A 5 -15.76 15.53 15.62
N THR A 6 -15.58 15.71 15.52
CA THR A 6 -14.78 15.32 15.35
C THR A 6 -14.16 15.43 15.30
N LYS A 7 -13.77 16.11 15.18
CA LYS A 7 -12.84 16.01 15.20
C LYS A 7 -12.56 15.22 15.79
N GLU A 8 -12.81 15.22 15.99
CA GLU A 8 -12.59 14.41 16.57
C GLU A 8 -11.81 13.51 16.41
N THR A 9 -11.45 13.23 16.76
CA THR A 9 -10.44 12.26 16.78
C THR A 9 -10.09 11.60 15.46
N GLY A 10 -10.60 11.97 14.37
CA GLY A 10 -10.28 11.39 13.10
C GLY A 10 -10.80 9.97 12.85
N MET A 11 -11.57 9.43 13.75
CA MET A 11 -12.18 8.12 13.53
C MET A 11 -13.35 8.25 12.56
N LEU A 12 -13.31 7.47 11.48
CA LEU A 12 -14.37 7.47 10.50
C LEU A 12 -15.48 6.52 10.90
N THR A 13 -16.71 6.97 10.73
CA THR A 13 -17.86 6.07 10.82
C THR A 13 -18.64 6.20 9.51
N PRO A 14 -19.20 5.10 8.99
CA PRO A 14 -19.92 5.16 7.72
C PRO A 14 -21.05 6.20 7.69
N LYS A 15 -21.70 6.43 8.82
CA LYS A 15 -22.80 7.36 8.88
C LYS A 15 -22.38 8.82 8.82
N LYS A 16 -21.16 9.13 9.22
CA LYS A 16 -20.69 10.50 9.34
C LYS A 16 -19.57 10.87 8.39
N CYS A 17 -19.35 10.04 7.42
CA CYS A 17 -18.23 10.25 6.49
C CYS A 17 -18.64 11.27 5.42
N PRO A 18 -18.17 12.52 5.50
CA PRO A 18 -18.59 13.53 4.52
C PRO A 18 -18.05 13.32 3.12
N ASN A 19 -16.94 12.61 2.98
CA ASN A 19 -16.30 12.38 1.71
C ASN A 19 -16.11 10.90 1.43
N CYS A 20 -17.10 10.08 1.79
CA CYS A 20 -16.95 8.63 1.70
C CYS A 20 -16.59 8.15 0.31
N ALA A 21 -17.19 8.73 -0.74
CA ALA A 21 -16.87 8.32 -2.11
C ALA A 21 -15.40 8.57 -2.43
N ARG A 22 -14.86 9.73 -2.05
CA ARG A 22 -13.46 10.05 -2.29
C ARG A 22 -12.54 9.21 -1.42
N ILE A 23 -12.91 9.02 -0.17
CA ILE A 23 -12.11 8.19 0.74
C ILE A 23 -12.07 6.76 0.25
N ASN A 24 -13.21 6.23 -0.21
CA ASN A 24 -13.28 4.88 -0.75
C ASN A 24 -12.35 4.73 -1.97
N GLU A 25 -12.35 5.72 -2.84
CA GLU A 25 -11.48 5.71 -4.02
C GLU A 25 -10.01 5.64 -3.62
N VAL A 26 -9.60 6.48 -2.67
CA VAL A 26 -8.22 6.50 -2.20
C VAL A 26 -7.87 5.19 -1.51
N LEU A 27 -8.74 4.67 -0.66
CA LEU A 27 -8.49 3.41 0.03
C LEU A 27 -8.37 2.25 -0.93
N THR A 28 -9.18 2.25 -1.99
CA THR A 28 -9.08 1.22 -3.02
C THR A 28 -7.69 1.23 -3.66
N ARG A 29 -7.14 2.42 -3.87
CA ARG A 29 -5.84 2.57 -4.48
C ARG A 29 -4.71 2.18 -3.54
N VAL A 30 -4.70 2.77 -2.33
CA VAL A 30 -3.58 2.56 -1.40
C VAL A 30 -3.73 1.29 -0.59
N GLY A 31 -4.95 0.74 -0.50
CA GLY A 31 -5.20 -0.49 0.24
C GLY A 31 -4.94 -1.74 -0.56
N ASP A 32 -4.61 -1.60 -1.84
CA ASP A 32 -4.23 -2.74 -2.66
C ASP A 32 -2.97 -3.37 -2.09
N ARG A 33 -2.94 -4.71 -2.07
CA ARG A 33 -1.83 -5.44 -1.45
C ARG A 33 -0.47 -5.05 -2.06
N TRP A 34 -0.43 -4.87 -3.37
CA TRP A 34 0.83 -4.54 -4.04
C TRP A 34 1.28 -3.12 -3.73
N SER A 35 0.32 -2.19 -3.61
CA SER A 35 0.64 -0.81 -3.22
C SER A 35 1.25 -0.77 -1.83
N VAL A 36 0.65 -1.48 -0.88
CA VAL A 36 1.17 -1.55 0.49
C VAL A 36 2.58 -2.12 0.51
N LEU A 37 2.79 -3.24 -0.20
CA LEU A 37 4.10 -3.91 -0.20
C LEU A 37 5.17 -3.07 -0.90
N ILE A 38 4.82 -2.38 -1.98
CA ILE A 38 5.76 -1.50 -2.67
C ILE A 38 6.18 -0.34 -1.76
N ILE A 39 5.23 0.26 -1.08
CA ILE A 39 5.51 1.37 -0.16
C ILE A 39 6.44 0.92 0.97
N ILE A 40 6.18 -0.24 1.54
CA ILE A 40 7.03 -0.79 2.59
C ILE A 40 8.46 -1.04 2.07
N SER A 41 8.57 -1.63 0.87
CA SER A 41 9.87 -1.89 0.26
C SER A 41 10.65 -0.61 0.01
N LEU A 42 10.00 0.40 -0.55
CA LEU A 42 10.68 1.66 -0.86
C LEU A 42 11.07 2.42 0.40
N ALA A 43 10.32 2.25 1.47
CA ALA A 43 10.69 2.87 2.73
C ALA A 43 11.96 2.26 3.30
N GLU A 44 12.15 0.96 3.11
CA GLU A 44 13.31 0.26 3.65
C GLU A 44 14.59 0.56 2.88
N TYR A 45 14.49 0.60 1.55
CA TYR A 45 15.68 0.69 0.69
C TYR A 45 15.91 2.06 0.08
N GLU A 46 15.05 3.03 0.35
CA GLU A 46 15.07 4.39 -0.18
C GLU A 46 14.81 4.45 -1.68
N THR A 47 15.64 3.81 -2.48
CA THR A 47 15.43 3.73 -3.93
C THR A 47 15.56 2.30 -4.38
N LEU A 48 14.73 1.91 -5.34
CA LEU A 48 14.79 0.59 -5.95
C LEU A 48 14.51 0.73 -7.43
N ARG A 49 15.17 -0.13 -8.21
CA ARG A 49 14.89 -0.24 -9.63
C ARG A 49 13.72 -1.20 -9.84
N PHE A 50 13.12 -1.11 -11.03
CA PHE A 50 11.98 -1.94 -11.38
C PHE A 50 12.24 -3.42 -11.13
N ASN A 51 13.37 -3.93 -11.62
CA ASN A 51 13.67 -5.35 -11.49
C ASN A 51 13.96 -5.75 -10.06
N GLU A 52 14.47 -4.83 -9.25
CA GLU A 52 14.69 -5.10 -7.84
C GLU A 52 13.36 -5.25 -7.09
N LEU A 53 12.43 -4.35 -7.39
CA LEU A 53 11.08 -4.46 -6.82
C LEU A 53 10.41 -5.76 -7.25
N LYS A 54 10.56 -6.10 -8.53
CA LYS A 54 9.95 -7.31 -9.08
C LYS A 54 10.46 -8.55 -8.34
N ARG A 55 11.77 -8.63 -8.15
CA ARG A 55 12.37 -9.77 -7.45
C ARG A 55 11.96 -9.81 -5.98
N ASN A 56 12.04 -8.66 -5.31
CA ASN A 56 11.76 -8.61 -3.88
C ASN A 56 10.34 -9.01 -3.54
N LEU A 57 9.40 -8.65 -4.41
CA LEU A 57 7.98 -8.85 -4.13
C LEU A 57 7.38 -10.08 -4.83
N GLY A 58 8.09 -10.63 -5.79
CA GLY A 58 7.54 -11.74 -6.56
C GLY A 58 6.35 -11.36 -7.40
N ILE A 59 6.28 -10.11 -7.83
CA ILE A 59 5.18 -9.57 -8.61
C ILE A 59 5.48 -9.68 -10.11
N SER A 60 4.46 -9.87 -10.93
CA SER A 60 4.66 -9.94 -12.37
C SER A 60 5.05 -8.56 -12.92
N GLN A 61 5.76 -8.57 -14.03
CA GLN A 61 6.18 -7.32 -14.67
C GLN A 61 4.98 -6.44 -15.03
N ARG A 62 3.94 -7.06 -15.56
CA ARG A 62 2.74 -6.33 -15.96
C ARG A 62 2.06 -5.67 -14.77
N MET A 63 1.89 -6.43 -13.69
CA MET A 63 1.22 -5.91 -12.51
C MET A 63 2.05 -4.81 -11.86
N LEU A 64 3.37 -5.01 -11.74
CA LEU A 64 4.23 -4.00 -11.13
C LEU A 64 4.20 -2.70 -11.93
N SER A 65 4.26 -2.80 -13.25
CA SER A 65 4.18 -1.61 -14.09
C SER A 65 2.88 -0.85 -13.87
N LEU A 66 1.77 -1.59 -13.78
CA LEU A 66 0.46 -0.99 -13.58
C LEU A 66 0.36 -0.30 -12.22
N VAL A 67 0.80 -0.98 -11.16
CA VAL A 67 0.69 -0.43 -9.81
C VAL A 67 1.60 0.77 -9.63
N LEU A 68 2.84 0.70 -10.15
CA LEU A 68 3.76 1.83 -10.04
C LEU A 68 3.22 3.08 -10.73
N LYS A 69 2.59 2.90 -11.89
CA LYS A 69 1.99 4.05 -12.59
C LYS A 69 0.87 4.68 -11.77
N LYS A 70 0.07 3.85 -11.11
CA LYS A 70 -1.01 4.36 -10.27
C LYS A 70 -0.46 5.11 -9.05
N LEU A 71 0.58 4.56 -8.43
CA LEU A 71 1.19 5.22 -7.27
C LEU A 71 1.88 6.52 -7.67
N GLU A 72 2.50 6.54 -8.83
CA GLU A 72 3.11 7.75 -9.36
C GLU A 72 2.04 8.80 -9.65
N ARG A 73 0.95 8.40 -10.28
CA ARG A 73 -0.15 9.31 -10.59
C ARG A 73 -0.76 9.92 -9.33
N ASP A 74 -0.84 9.14 -8.27
CA ASP A 74 -1.40 9.61 -7.00
C ASP A 74 -0.39 10.39 -6.16
N GLY A 75 0.83 10.53 -6.64
CA GLY A 75 1.83 11.34 -5.96
C GLY A 75 2.52 10.67 -4.79
N LEU A 76 2.44 9.34 -4.69
CA LEU A 76 3.05 8.60 -3.59
C LEU A 76 4.45 8.11 -3.93
N VAL A 77 4.74 7.91 -5.20
CA VAL A 77 6.01 7.36 -5.68
C VAL A 77 6.56 8.28 -6.74
N ASN A 78 7.87 8.51 -6.66
CA ASN A 78 8.61 9.27 -7.66
C ASN A 78 9.32 8.29 -8.60
N ARG A 79 9.25 8.58 -9.88
CA ARG A 79 10.00 7.85 -10.89
C ARG A 79 11.15 8.73 -11.33
N ASN A 80 12.36 8.33 -10.99
CA ASN A 80 13.55 9.14 -11.21
C ASN A 80 14.36 8.56 -12.37
N TYR A 81 14.39 9.29 -13.47
CA TYR A 81 15.14 8.89 -14.65
C TYR A 81 16.54 9.49 -14.59
N HIS A 82 17.55 8.65 -14.79
CA HIS A 82 18.94 9.07 -14.79
C HIS A 82 19.53 8.90 -16.18
N GLN A 83 20.07 10.00 -16.73
CA GLN A 83 20.70 9.98 -18.04
C GLN A 83 22.14 9.50 -17.92
N THR A 84 22.29 8.26 -17.52
CA THR A 84 23.58 7.59 -17.43
C THR A 84 23.73 6.62 -18.61
N ILE A 85 24.90 5.99 -18.72
CA ILE A 85 25.16 4.97 -19.75
C ILE A 85 25.51 3.68 -19.05
N PRO A 86 24.62 2.69 -19.06
CA PRO A 86 23.25 2.74 -19.61
C PRO A 86 22.32 3.61 -18.75
N PRO A 87 21.23 4.09 -19.33
CA PRO A 87 20.27 4.85 -18.55
C PRO A 87 19.59 3.98 -17.52
N LYS A 88 19.18 4.60 -16.41
CA LYS A 88 18.51 3.85 -15.35
C LYS A 88 17.31 4.64 -14.82
N VAL A 89 16.35 3.88 -14.31
CA VAL A 89 15.17 4.44 -13.67
C VAL A 89 15.08 3.89 -12.26
N GLU A 90 14.94 4.78 -11.30
CA GLU A 90 14.79 4.40 -9.89
C GLU A 90 13.48 4.93 -9.37
N TYR A 91 12.90 4.20 -8.44
CA TYR A 91 11.67 4.57 -7.77
C TYR A 91 11.96 4.89 -6.31
N SER A 92 11.30 5.91 -5.80
CA SER A 92 11.44 6.30 -4.40
C SER A 92 10.11 6.84 -3.91
N LEU A 93 9.96 6.93 -2.59
CA LEU A 93 8.76 7.51 -2.02
C LEU A 93 8.82 9.03 -2.08
N SER A 94 7.69 9.65 -2.43
CA SER A 94 7.54 11.07 -2.24
C SER A 94 7.36 11.36 -0.76
N LYS A 95 7.29 12.65 -0.40
CA LYS A 95 7.00 13.01 0.98
C LYS A 95 5.67 12.43 1.44
N MET A 96 4.66 12.51 0.57
CA MET A 96 3.34 11.93 0.88
C MET A 96 3.40 10.41 0.99
N GLY A 97 4.18 9.76 0.11
CA GLY A 97 4.39 8.33 0.20
C GLY A 97 5.05 7.92 1.50
N LYS A 98 6.01 8.71 1.96
CA LYS A 98 6.66 8.45 3.25
C LYS A 98 5.66 8.57 4.40
N SER A 99 4.71 9.48 4.30
CA SER A 99 3.70 9.63 5.34
C SER A 99 2.78 8.41 5.41
N PHE A 100 2.65 7.67 4.33
CA PHE A 100 1.84 6.45 4.31
C PHE A 100 2.61 5.24 4.83
N HIS A 101 3.91 5.35 5.01
CA HIS A 101 4.73 4.21 5.45
C HIS A 101 4.27 3.65 6.80
N GLU A 102 3.97 4.52 7.75
CA GLU A 102 3.60 4.06 9.09
C GLU A 102 2.32 3.25 9.09
N PRO A 103 1.20 3.74 8.51
CA PRO A 103 -0.01 2.90 8.47
C PRO A 103 0.17 1.65 7.60
N ALA A 104 0.94 1.74 6.51
CA ALA A 104 1.19 0.58 5.66
C ALA A 104 1.96 -0.50 6.42
N SER A 105 2.98 -0.08 7.15
CA SER A 105 3.80 -1.00 7.94
C SER A 105 2.98 -1.63 9.07
N ALA A 106 2.13 -0.84 9.71
CA ALA A 106 1.24 -1.37 10.75
C ALA A 106 0.29 -2.42 10.19
N LEU A 107 -0.24 -2.18 8.99
CA LEU A 107 -1.11 -3.15 8.34
C LEU A 107 -0.36 -4.44 8.02
N GLY A 108 0.85 -4.32 7.50
CA GLY A 108 1.67 -5.49 7.20
C GLY A 108 2.03 -6.29 8.45
N THR A 109 2.37 -5.60 9.53
CA THR A 109 2.68 -6.23 10.79
C THR A 109 1.47 -6.96 11.36
N TRP A 110 0.30 -6.33 11.28
CA TRP A 110 -0.94 -6.97 11.72
C TRP A 110 -1.20 -8.27 10.94
N ALA A 111 -1.01 -8.21 9.63
CA ALA A 111 -1.21 -9.39 8.79
C ALA A 111 -0.25 -10.50 9.19
N LEU A 112 1.01 -10.16 9.39
CA LEU A 112 2.03 -11.14 9.80
C LEU A 112 1.68 -11.77 11.14
N ASP A 113 1.30 -10.95 12.12
CA ASP A 113 1.00 -11.43 13.47
C ASP A 113 -0.24 -12.33 13.51
N ASN A 114 -1.11 -12.20 12.52
CA ASN A 114 -2.38 -12.93 12.51
C ASN A 114 -2.45 -14.03 11.45
N LEU A 115 -1.35 -14.30 10.77
CA LEU A 115 -1.33 -15.34 9.74
C LEU A 115 -1.82 -16.69 10.27
N GLU A 116 -1.27 -17.12 11.38
CA GLU A 116 -1.60 -18.44 11.94
C GLU A 116 -3.07 -18.50 12.34
N GLY A 117 -3.57 -17.46 13.00
CA GLY A 117 -4.97 -17.41 13.40
C GLY A 117 -5.91 -17.45 12.23
N ILE A 118 -5.57 -16.72 11.16
CA ILE A 118 -6.39 -16.70 9.95
C ILE A 118 -6.37 -18.07 9.28
N ASP A 119 -5.20 -18.68 9.18
CA ASP A 119 -5.09 -20.01 8.56
C ASP A 119 -5.90 -21.05 9.32
N GLN A 120 -5.86 -20.99 10.65
CA GLN A 120 -6.64 -21.90 11.47
C GLN A 120 -8.15 -21.68 11.29
N ALA A 121 -8.56 -20.41 11.24
CA ALA A 121 -9.97 -20.08 11.03
C ALA A 121 -10.46 -20.57 9.67
N ARG A 122 -9.65 -20.37 8.64
CA ARG A 122 -10.02 -20.84 7.29
C ARG A 122 -10.13 -22.36 7.23
N ALA A 123 -9.15 -23.04 7.82
CA ALA A 123 -9.17 -24.51 7.83
C ALA A 123 -10.41 -25.05 8.55
N LYS A 124 -10.77 -24.41 9.67
CA LYS A 124 -11.94 -24.81 10.43
C LYS A 124 -13.22 -24.60 9.62
N TYR A 125 -13.32 -23.44 8.97
CA TYR A 125 -14.49 -23.11 8.15
C TYR A 125 -14.63 -24.08 6.98
N ASP A 126 -13.53 -24.33 6.27
CA ASP A 126 -13.56 -25.21 5.11
C ASP A 126 -13.92 -26.64 5.48
N THR A 127 -13.46 -27.10 6.64
CA THR A 127 -13.82 -28.44 7.14
C THR A 127 -15.29 -28.51 7.47
N ALA A 128 -15.82 -27.48 8.14
CA ALA A 128 -17.23 -27.46 8.52
C ALA A 128 -18.15 -27.31 7.32
N ALA A 129 -17.67 -26.64 6.25
CA ALA A 129 -18.49 -26.40 5.06
C ALA A 129 -18.74 -27.66 4.24
N LYS A 130 -18.00 -28.74 4.51
CA LYS A 130 -18.24 -30.03 3.84
C LYS A 130 -19.33 -30.79 4.57
#